data_cc2e9bf62429aebff729179ebc2f7b00
#
_entry.id   cc2e9bf62429aebff729179ebc2f7b00
#
_cell.length_a   1.000
_cell.length_b   1.000
_cell.length_c   1.000
_cell.angle_alpha   90.00
_cell.angle_beta   90.00
_cell.angle_gamma   90.00
#
_symmetry.space_group_name_H-M   'P 1'
#
loop_
_entity.id
_entity.type
_entity.pdbx_description
1 polymer ?
#
loop_
_entity_poly.entity_id
_entity_poly.type
_entity_poly.pdbx_seq_one_letter_code
_entity_poly.pdbx_strand_id
1 'polypeptide(L)'
;MSTYVEQVCKVFGQHQALRDINLTVEPGEFVALLGPSGCGKTTLLRILAGFETPTSGQVRIDEQVVSDSRRTVPTERRNLGMVFQSFALWPHLNVAEHVRFPLRYQRKQSGTTGTDRVSEVLRITGLDELGDRMPHQLSGGQRQRVALARAIAARPTLLLMDEPLSSLDASLREEMRREIQNIHRVTEASIVYVTHDQAEALAMADCVVVMRDGHIEQAGPPAVVYAHPQTQFVATFVGKANLVPGTWDNDNFRPDAGAGVVVWSGVGVAPRFRELGVFPARPDELTLAEPSSDGHPRVTARIQNALFQGREIHYTVAVGDQQWQVHTARRAAVGSEVSVEFSPTDVGGIPSCAS
;
A
#
# COMPACT_ATOMS: atom_id res chain seq x y z
N MET A 1 -18.49 9.53 -6.41
CA MET A 1 -18.50 8.64 -7.61
C MET A 1 -17.80 7.35 -7.24
N SER A 2 -18.53 6.23 -7.22
CA SER A 2 -17.95 4.91 -6.91
C SER A 2 -17.37 4.27 -8.17
N THR A 3 -16.27 3.52 -8.00
CA THR A 3 -15.68 2.73 -9.08
C THR A 3 -15.74 1.25 -8.73
N TYR A 4 -16.26 0.45 -9.63
CA TYR A 4 -16.43 -0.99 -9.46
C TYR A 4 -15.60 -1.75 -10.49
N VAL A 5 -14.82 -2.70 -10.02
CA VAL A 5 -14.12 -3.70 -10.81
C VAL A 5 -14.79 -5.03 -10.52
N GLU A 6 -15.41 -5.63 -11.53
CA GLU A 6 -16.27 -6.80 -11.39
C GLU A 6 -15.71 -7.95 -12.21
N GLN A 7 -15.21 -8.99 -11.53
CA GLN A 7 -14.67 -10.22 -12.11
C GLN A 7 -13.64 -9.99 -13.23
N VAL A 8 -12.82 -8.96 -13.09
CA VAL A 8 -11.86 -8.56 -14.12
C VAL A 8 -10.71 -9.56 -14.21
N CYS A 9 -10.56 -10.14 -15.41
CA CYS A 9 -9.39 -10.93 -15.81
C CYS A 9 -8.63 -10.22 -16.93
N LYS A 10 -7.29 -10.41 -16.95
CA LYS A 10 -6.45 -9.95 -18.05
C LYS A 10 -5.40 -10.98 -18.41
N VAL A 11 -5.34 -11.32 -19.68
CA VAL A 11 -4.37 -12.28 -20.25
C VAL A 11 -3.57 -11.59 -21.35
N PHE A 12 -2.25 -11.71 -21.30
CA PHE A 12 -1.31 -11.30 -22.33
C PHE A 12 -0.62 -12.54 -22.91
N GLY A 13 -1.02 -12.97 -24.10
CA GLY A 13 -0.52 -14.22 -24.66
C GLY A 13 -0.85 -15.42 -23.77
N GLN A 14 0.17 -16.05 -23.18
CA GLN A 14 0.00 -17.15 -22.22
C GLN A 14 0.02 -16.70 -20.75
N HIS A 15 0.36 -15.44 -20.49
CA HIS A 15 0.49 -14.93 -19.12
C HIS A 15 -0.83 -14.30 -18.65
N GLN A 16 -1.38 -14.85 -17.56
CA GLN A 16 -2.56 -14.28 -16.91
C GLN A 16 -2.14 -13.28 -15.83
N ALA A 17 -2.24 -12.00 -16.16
CA ALA A 17 -1.82 -10.90 -15.31
C ALA A 17 -2.84 -10.53 -14.22
N LEU A 18 -4.14 -10.74 -14.49
CA LEU A 18 -5.21 -10.53 -13.50
C LEU A 18 -6.18 -11.71 -13.55
N ARG A 19 -6.66 -12.11 -12.37
CA ARG A 19 -7.51 -13.29 -12.17
C ARG A 19 -8.65 -12.95 -11.24
N ASP A 20 -9.84 -12.83 -11.77
CA ASP A 20 -11.10 -12.58 -11.05
C ASP A 20 -10.98 -11.45 -10.01
N ILE A 21 -10.52 -10.28 -10.46
CA ILE A 21 -10.38 -9.11 -9.61
C ILE A 21 -11.75 -8.50 -9.36
N ASN A 22 -12.11 -8.42 -8.08
CA ASN A 22 -13.28 -7.73 -7.57
C ASN A 22 -12.82 -6.65 -6.61
N LEU A 23 -13.12 -5.37 -6.90
CA LEU A 23 -12.71 -4.23 -6.10
C LEU A 23 -13.75 -3.11 -6.23
N THR A 24 -14.14 -2.54 -5.10
CA THR A 24 -14.91 -1.31 -5.03
C THR A 24 -14.03 -0.18 -4.50
N VAL A 25 -14.12 0.99 -5.11
CA VAL A 25 -13.52 2.23 -4.61
C VAL A 25 -14.66 3.18 -4.33
N GLU A 26 -14.87 3.51 -3.08
CA GLU A 26 -15.94 4.39 -2.64
C GLU A 26 -15.63 5.87 -2.94
N PRO A 27 -16.66 6.75 -2.96
CA PRO A 27 -16.45 8.17 -3.19
C PRO A 27 -15.52 8.78 -2.14
N GLY A 28 -14.46 9.45 -2.57
CA GLY A 28 -13.48 10.06 -1.68
C GLY A 28 -12.55 9.08 -0.97
N GLU A 29 -12.59 7.79 -1.28
CA GLU A 29 -11.74 6.78 -0.67
C GLU A 29 -10.32 6.77 -1.27
N PHE A 30 -9.32 6.61 -0.41
CA PHE A 30 -7.93 6.39 -0.80
C PHE A 30 -7.62 4.88 -0.75
N VAL A 31 -7.57 4.23 -1.90
CA VAL A 31 -7.25 2.80 -2.03
C VAL A 31 -5.80 2.61 -2.47
N ALA A 32 -5.00 1.90 -1.68
CA ALA A 32 -3.64 1.52 -2.04
C ALA A 32 -3.57 0.09 -2.58
N LEU A 33 -3.09 -0.09 -3.81
CA LEU A 33 -2.76 -1.39 -4.38
C LEU A 33 -1.33 -1.75 -4.02
N LEU A 34 -1.16 -2.72 -3.14
CA LEU A 34 0.12 -3.14 -2.58
C LEU A 34 0.46 -4.57 -3.02
N GLY A 35 1.72 -4.87 -3.31
CA GLY A 35 2.17 -6.21 -3.68
C GLY A 35 3.52 -6.23 -4.38
N PRO A 36 4.13 -7.40 -4.59
CA PRO A 36 5.42 -7.54 -5.26
C PRO A 36 5.36 -7.09 -6.72
N SER A 37 6.53 -6.87 -7.31
CA SER A 37 6.63 -6.54 -8.74
C SER A 37 6.02 -7.66 -9.60
N GLY A 38 5.27 -7.28 -10.63
CA GLY A 38 4.63 -8.24 -11.55
C GLY A 38 3.32 -8.86 -11.07
N CYS A 39 2.79 -8.53 -9.87
CA CYS A 39 1.54 -9.11 -9.38
C CYS A 39 0.26 -8.55 -10.01
N GLY A 40 0.34 -7.59 -10.95
CA GLY A 40 -0.82 -7.09 -11.71
C GLY A 40 -1.28 -5.67 -11.37
N LYS A 41 -0.73 -4.97 -10.37
CA LYS A 41 -1.15 -3.61 -9.93
C LYS A 41 -1.24 -2.59 -11.06
N THR A 42 -0.14 -2.40 -11.79
CA THR A 42 -0.10 -1.47 -12.94
C THR A 42 -1.03 -1.90 -14.06
N THR A 43 -1.25 -3.22 -14.26
CA THR A 43 -2.22 -3.73 -15.23
C THR A 43 -3.64 -3.33 -14.84
N LEU A 44 -4.01 -3.52 -13.57
CA LEU A 44 -5.31 -3.08 -13.05
C LEU A 44 -5.49 -1.57 -13.19
N LEU A 45 -4.47 -0.80 -12.81
CA LEU A 45 -4.49 0.66 -12.94
C LEU A 45 -4.69 1.11 -14.41
N ARG A 46 -4.02 0.44 -15.37
CA ARG A 46 -4.16 0.73 -16.79
C ARG A 46 -5.54 0.40 -17.33
N ILE A 47 -6.19 -0.65 -16.83
CA ILE A 47 -7.59 -0.97 -17.18
C ILE A 47 -8.53 0.12 -16.63
N LEU A 48 -8.34 0.56 -15.39
CA LEU A 48 -9.09 1.69 -14.80
C LEU A 48 -8.89 2.97 -15.61
N ALA A 49 -7.67 3.25 -16.05
CA ALA A 49 -7.34 4.40 -16.89
C ALA A 49 -7.88 4.32 -18.31
N GLY A 50 -8.19 3.12 -18.82
CA GLY A 50 -8.63 2.90 -20.21
C GLY A 50 -7.50 2.71 -21.21
N PHE A 51 -6.28 2.48 -20.74
CA PHE A 51 -5.15 2.13 -21.60
C PHE A 51 -5.11 0.65 -21.96
N GLU A 52 -5.79 -0.18 -21.15
CA GLU A 52 -5.90 -1.62 -21.37
C GLU A 52 -7.36 -2.05 -21.31
N THR A 53 -7.71 -3.06 -22.10
CA THR A 53 -9.05 -3.68 -22.10
C THR A 53 -8.99 -4.99 -21.31
N PRO A 54 -9.91 -5.28 -20.40
CA PRO A 54 -9.98 -6.57 -19.73
C PRO A 54 -10.26 -7.70 -20.71
N THR A 55 -9.78 -8.90 -20.45
CA THR A 55 -10.12 -10.09 -21.24
C THR A 55 -11.52 -10.59 -20.91
N SER A 56 -11.94 -10.46 -19.65
CA SER A 56 -13.30 -10.71 -19.16
C SER A 56 -13.60 -9.84 -17.95
N GLY A 57 -14.86 -9.81 -17.53
CA GLY A 57 -15.33 -8.91 -16.47
C GLY A 57 -15.55 -7.49 -17.00
N GLN A 58 -15.81 -6.57 -16.10
CA GLN A 58 -16.07 -5.16 -16.44
C GLN A 58 -15.60 -4.18 -15.39
N VAL A 59 -15.43 -2.93 -15.82
CA VAL A 59 -15.20 -1.78 -14.94
C VAL A 59 -16.34 -0.80 -15.12
N ARG A 60 -16.94 -0.38 -14.00
CA ARG A 60 -17.92 0.70 -13.96
C ARG A 60 -17.38 1.89 -13.18
N ILE A 61 -17.70 3.08 -13.66
CA ILE A 61 -17.55 4.33 -12.89
C ILE A 61 -18.95 4.88 -12.74
N ASP A 62 -19.43 4.99 -11.52
CA ASP A 62 -20.84 5.17 -11.18
C ASP A 62 -21.70 4.08 -11.82
N GLU A 63 -22.75 4.47 -12.56
CA GLU A 63 -23.61 3.55 -13.28
C GLU A 63 -23.12 3.20 -14.70
N GLN A 64 -22.04 3.84 -15.16
CA GLN A 64 -21.56 3.66 -16.52
C GLN A 64 -20.49 2.56 -16.62
N VAL A 65 -20.71 1.54 -17.43
CA VAL A 65 -19.65 0.60 -17.82
C VAL A 65 -18.66 1.33 -18.74
N VAL A 66 -17.42 1.48 -18.24
CA VAL A 66 -16.33 2.17 -18.95
C VAL A 66 -15.36 1.23 -19.63
N SER A 67 -15.34 -0.05 -19.24
CA SER A 67 -14.50 -1.07 -19.86
C SER A 67 -15.09 -2.46 -19.68
N ASP A 68 -15.18 -3.23 -20.73
CA ASP A 68 -15.47 -4.65 -20.74
C ASP A 68 -14.63 -5.35 -21.82
N SER A 69 -14.84 -6.66 -22.07
CA SER A 69 -14.10 -7.41 -23.08
C SER A 69 -14.33 -6.95 -24.54
N ARG A 70 -15.33 -6.13 -24.79
CA ARG A 70 -15.75 -5.68 -26.13
C ARG A 70 -15.56 -4.19 -26.35
N ARG A 71 -15.66 -3.40 -25.28
CA ARG A 71 -15.69 -1.94 -25.35
C ARG A 71 -14.83 -1.32 -24.27
N THR A 72 -14.08 -0.30 -24.63
CA THR A 72 -13.33 0.56 -23.70
C THR A 72 -13.63 2.01 -24.01
N VAL A 73 -14.14 2.75 -23.02
CA VAL A 73 -14.30 4.20 -23.11
C VAL A 73 -12.90 4.82 -23.07
N PRO A 74 -12.53 5.70 -24.00
CA PRO A 74 -11.24 6.38 -24.01
C PRO A 74 -10.99 7.17 -22.72
N THR A 75 -9.72 7.24 -22.32
CA THR A 75 -9.26 7.88 -21.06
C THR A 75 -9.78 9.31 -20.88
N GLU A 76 -9.78 10.11 -21.94
CA GLU A 76 -10.23 11.51 -21.94
C GLU A 76 -11.73 11.69 -21.67
N ARG A 77 -12.50 10.60 -21.67
CA ARG A 77 -13.95 10.59 -21.38
C ARG A 77 -14.31 9.96 -20.05
N ARG A 78 -13.31 9.54 -19.25
CA ARG A 78 -13.53 8.89 -17.95
C ARG A 78 -13.53 9.83 -16.76
N ASN A 79 -13.32 11.12 -16.95
CA ASN A 79 -13.19 12.12 -15.88
C ASN A 79 -12.21 11.70 -14.78
N LEU A 80 -11.03 11.22 -15.17
CA LEU A 80 -9.96 10.82 -14.27
C LEU A 80 -8.69 11.65 -14.45
N GLY A 81 -7.88 11.73 -13.40
CA GLY A 81 -6.51 12.23 -13.44
C GLY A 81 -5.51 11.07 -13.31
N MET A 82 -4.33 11.22 -13.88
CA MET A 82 -3.28 10.21 -13.75
C MET A 82 -1.91 10.81 -13.49
N VAL A 83 -1.20 10.23 -12.52
CA VAL A 83 0.20 10.50 -12.21
C VAL A 83 1.00 9.25 -12.55
N PHE A 84 1.98 9.41 -13.44
CA PHE A 84 2.84 8.33 -13.92
C PHE A 84 4.14 8.27 -13.10
N GLN A 85 4.73 7.11 -13.03
CA GLN A 85 6.01 6.86 -12.37
C GLN A 85 7.15 7.78 -12.88
N SER A 86 7.17 8.06 -14.19
CA SER A 86 8.18 8.92 -14.83
C SER A 86 7.80 10.41 -14.87
N PHE A 87 6.76 10.84 -14.09
CA PHE A 87 6.15 12.17 -14.13
C PHE A 87 5.48 12.54 -15.47
N ALA A 88 5.95 12.01 -16.59
CA ALA A 88 5.47 12.26 -17.95
C ALA A 88 5.27 13.76 -18.26
N LEU A 89 6.29 14.57 -17.99
CA LEU A 89 6.29 16.00 -18.30
C LEU A 89 6.83 16.24 -19.70
N TRP A 90 6.13 17.08 -20.46
CA TRP A 90 6.56 17.49 -21.80
C TRP A 90 7.69 18.51 -21.69
N PRO A 91 8.86 18.29 -22.31
CA PRO A 91 10.03 19.15 -22.13
C PRO A 91 9.86 20.56 -22.72
N HIS A 92 8.90 20.77 -23.60
CA HIS A 92 8.61 22.04 -24.29
C HIS A 92 7.48 22.85 -23.65
N LEU A 93 6.87 22.37 -22.56
CA LEU A 93 5.84 23.09 -21.82
C LEU A 93 6.37 23.55 -20.47
N ASN A 94 6.04 24.78 -20.04
CA ASN A 94 6.32 25.26 -18.71
C ASN A 94 5.30 24.70 -17.69
N VAL A 95 5.50 24.99 -16.41
CA VAL A 95 4.66 24.50 -15.30
C VAL A 95 3.19 24.90 -15.50
N ALA A 96 2.92 26.17 -15.78
CA ALA A 96 1.56 26.67 -15.96
C ALA A 96 0.88 26.05 -17.20
N GLU A 97 1.63 25.78 -18.25
CA GLU A 97 1.11 25.10 -19.45
C GLU A 97 0.77 23.64 -19.21
N HIS A 98 1.54 22.91 -18.37
CA HIS A 98 1.21 21.56 -17.94
C HIS A 98 -0.13 21.53 -17.21
N VAL A 99 -0.36 22.46 -16.27
CA VAL A 99 -1.62 22.56 -15.53
C VAL A 99 -2.78 22.98 -16.44
N ARG A 100 -2.52 23.86 -17.42
CA ARG A 100 -3.54 24.34 -18.37
C ARG A 100 -3.96 23.28 -19.40
N PHE A 101 -3.07 22.31 -19.69
CA PHE A 101 -3.27 21.33 -20.76
C PHE A 101 -4.57 20.53 -20.61
N PRO A 102 -4.88 19.90 -19.45
CA PRO A 102 -6.14 19.17 -19.28
C PRO A 102 -7.37 20.06 -19.40
N LEU A 103 -7.28 21.33 -18.99
CA LEU A 103 -8.40 22.28 -19.03
C LEU A 103 -8.86 22.62 -20.46
N ARG A 104 -8.00 22.44 -21.48
CA ARG A 104 -8.37 22.69 -22.88
C ARG A 104 -9.48 21.75 -23.38
N TYR A 105 -9.55 20.54 -22.83
CA TYR A 105 -10.57 19.54 -23.20
C TYR A 105 -11.90 19.75 -22.47
N GLN A 106 -11.88 20.37 -21.26
CA GLN A 106 -13.10 20.67 -20.49
C GLN A 106 -13.81 21.95 -20.91
N ARG A 107 -13.15 22.85 -21.61
CA ARG A 107 -13.66 24.17 -22.01
C ARG A 107 -15.00 24.16 -22.76
N LYS A 108 -15.44 23.01 -23.23
CA LYS A 108 -16.75 22.83 -23.89
C LYS A 108 -17.93 22.66 -22.91
N GLN A 109 -17.66 22.50 -21.60
CA GLN A 109 -18.71 22.17 -20.61
C GLN A 109 -18.90 23.19 -19.46
N SER A 110 -17.95 24.08 -19.16
CA SER A 110 -18.08 25.01 -18.03
C SER A 110 -17.50 26.38 -18.38
N GLY A 111 -18.30 27.41 -18.21
CA GLY A 111 -17.97 28.82 -18.51
C GLY A 111 -16.95 29.51 -17.58
N THR A 112 -16.13 28.77 -16.82
CA THR A 112 -15.08 29.31 -15.95
C THR A 112 -13.82 29.63 -16.76
N THR A 113 -13.24 30.81 -16.52
CA THR A 113 -11.99 31.24 -17.15
C THR A 113 -10.85 30.35 -16.65
N GLY A 114 -10.25 29.59 -17.56
CA GLY A 114 -9.19 28.61 -17.23
C GLY A 114 -7.92 29.20 -16.57
N THR A 115 -7.81 30.51 -16.48
CA THR A 115 -6.70 31.23 -15.84
C THR A 115 -6.80 31.17 -14.31
N ASP A 116 -7.99 31.34 -13.75
CA ASP A 116 -8.22 31.32 -12.29
C ASP A 116 -7.95 29.90 -11.74
N ARG A 117 -8.35 28.86 -12.47
CA ARG A 117 -8.10 27.47 -12.07
C ARG A 117 -6.61 27.09 -12.10
N VAL A 118 -5.83 27.57 -13.07
CA VAL A 118 -4.38 27.34 -13.10
C VAL A 118 -3.72 27.93 -11.86
N SER A 119 -4.03 29.19 -11.52
CA SER A 119 -3.48 29.86 -10.33
C SER A 119 -3.89 29.15 -9.03
N GLU A 120 -5.14 28.70 -8.92
CA GLU A 120 -5.65 27.94 -7.79
C GLU A 120 -4.86 26.64 -7.60
N VAL A 121 -4.65 25.86 -8.68
CA VAL A 121 -3.95 24.59 -8.63
C VAL A 121 -2.47 24.77 -8.30
N LEU A 122 -1.80 25.77 -8.90
CA LEU A 122 -0.41 26.10 -8.58
C LEU A 122 -0.24 26.40 -7.09
N ARG A 123 -1.18 27.16 -6.49
CA ARG A 123 -1.17 27.47 -5.07
C ARG A 123 -1.37 26.22 -4.20
N ILE A 124 -2.34 25.35 -4.54
CA ILE A 124 -2.60 24.09 -3.80
C ILE A 124 -1.34 23.21 -3.78
N THR A 125 -0.55 23.22 -4.85
CA THR A 125 0.65 22.37 -5.01
C THR A 125 1.95 23.10 -4.70
N GLY A 126 1.91 24.34 -4.16
CA GLY A 126 3.10 25.13 -3.81
C GLY A 126 4.01 25.43 -4.99
N LEU A 127 3.43 25.72 -6.16
CA LEU A 127 4.13 26.00 -7.42
C LEU A 127 3.90 27.44 -7.91
N ASP A 128 3.35 28.33 -7.08
CA ASP A 128 2.95 29.69 -7.47
C ASP A 128 4.06 30.49 -8.17
N GLU A 129 5.29 30.41 -7.64
CA GLU A 129 6.45 31.13 -8.15
C GLU A 129 7.17 30.41 -9.29
N LEU A 130 6.73 29.19 -9.65
CA LEU A 130 7.40 28.35 -10.61
C LEU A 130 6.65 28.22 -11.94
N GLY A 131 5.56 28.97 -12.13
CA GLY A 131 4.67 28.85 -13.30
C GLY A 131 5.38 28.90 -14.66
N ASP A 132 6.41 29.73 -14.81
CA ASP A 132 7.14 29.92 -16.06
C ASP A 132 8.36 29.01 -16.22
N ARG A 133 8.69 28.20 -15.20
CA ARG A 133 9.84 27.29 -15.25
C ARG A 133 9.57 26.10 -16.16
N MET A 134 10.64 25.67 -16.85
CA MET A 134 10.64 24.46 -17.68
C MET A 134 11.00 23.22 -16.85
N PRO A 135 10.58 22.00 -17.22
CA PRO A 135 10.85 20.77 -16.47
C PRO A 135 12.33 20.53 -16.13
N HIS A 136 13.25 20.90 -17.01
CA HIS A 136 14.69 20.75 -16.79
C HIS A 136 15.25 21.70 -15.72
N GLN A 137 14.51 22.75 -15.36
CA GLN A 137 14.87 23.73 -14.33
C GLN A 137 14.34 23.35 -12.94
N LEU A 138 13.62 22.22 -12.82
CA LEU A 138 12.92 21.79 -11.61
C LEU A 138 13.66 20.64 -10.92
N SER A 139 13.61 20.61 -9.58
CA SER A 139 14.02 19.46 -8.80
C SER A 139 13.10 18.24 -9.03
N GLY A 140 13.47 17.05 -8.54
CA GLY A 140 12.64 15.85 -8.61
C GLY A 140 11.27 16.05 -7.97
N GLY A 141 11.23 16.60 -6.76
CA GLY A 141 9.97 16.89 -6.05
C GLY A 141 9.11 17.94 -6.73
N GLN A 142 9.74 19.01 -7.28
CA GLN A 142 9.00 20.00 -8.06
C GLN A 142 8.39 19.39 -9.32
N ARG A 143 9.09 18.51 -10.04
CA ARG A 143 8.53 17.77 -11.18
C ARG A 143 7.35 16.89 -10.75
N GLN A 144 7.45 16.24 -9.60
CA GLN A 144 6.34 15.46 -9.03
C GLN A 144 5.12 16.33 -8.74
N ARG A 145 5.32 17.48 -8.10
CA ARG A 145 4.23 18.45 -7.82
C ARG A 145 3.58 18.94 -9.11
N VAL A 146 4.34 19.16 -10.19
CA VAL A 146 3.77 19.52 -11.50
C VAL A 146 2.92 18.40 -12.07
N ALA A 147 3.35 17.13 -11.94
CA ALA A 147 2.56 15.98 -12.37
C ALA A 147 1.23 15.86 -11.58
N LEU A 148 1.29 16.08 -10.25
CA LEU A 148 0.11 16.13 -9.38
C LEU A 148 -0.81 17.31 -9.76
N ALA A 149 -0.26 18.51 -9.92
CA ALA A 149 -0.99 19.71 -10.32
C ALA A 149 -1.74 19.49 -11.65
N ARG A 150 -1.05 18.91 -12.64
CA ARG A 150 -1.68 18.54 -13.93
C ARG A 150 -2.82 17.56 -13.73
N ALA A 151 -2.64 16.53 -12.90
CA ALA A 151 -3.64 15.49 -12.69
C ALA A 151 -4.93 16.01 -12.02
N ILE A 152 -4.82 16.98 -11.07
CA ILE A 152 -5.97 17.55 -10.35
C ILE A 152 -6.60 18.78 -11.04
N ALA A 153 -5.95 19.31 -12.09
CA ALA A 153 -6.39 20.54 -12.74
C ALA A 153 -7.85 20.46 -13.23
N ALA A 154 -8.21 19.34 -13.82
CA ALA A 154 -9.52 19.08 -14.39
C ALA A 154 -10.60 18.70 -13.36
N ARG A 155 -10.30 18.76 -12.05
CA ARG A 155 -11.20 18.29 -10.97
C ARG A 155 -11.70 16.87 -11.24
N PRO A 156 -10.79 15.89 -11.38
CA PRO A 156 -11.18 14.51 -11.62
C PRO A 156 -11.92 13.97 -10.39
N THR A 157 -12.83 13.02 -10.63
CA THR A 157 -13.50 12.28 -9.55
C THR A 157 -12.68 11.08 -9.08
N LEU A 158 -11.80 10.58 -9.97
CA LEU A 158 -10.88 9.49 -9.69
C LEU A 158 -9.45 9.89 -10.08
N LEU A 159 -8.52 9.74 -9.14
CA LEU A 159 -7.10 10.02 -9.34
C LEU A 159 -6.31 8.71 -9.28
N LEU A 160 -5.65 8.37 -10.37
CA LEU A 160 -4.83 7.16 -10.50
C LEU A 160 -3.35 7.53 -10.36
N MET A 161 -2.61 6.82 -9.51
CA MET A 161 -1.19 7.08 -9.27
C MET A 161 -0.38 5.79 -9.42
N ASP A 162 0.54 5.74 -10.39
CA ASP A 162 1.40 4.58 -10.66
C ASP A 162 2.79 4.80 -10.08
N GLU A 163 3.07 4.24 -8.90
CA GLU A 163 4.34 4.36 -8.15
C GLU A 163 4.92 5.79 -8.11
N PRO A 164 4.14 6.80 -7.71
CA PRO A 164 4.53 8.19 -7.91
C PRO A 164 5.78 8.60 -7.10
N LEU A 165 6.11 7.90 -6.02
CA LEU A 165 7.20 8.26 -5.11
C LEU A 165 8.46 7.40 -5.29
N SER A 166 8.44 6.41 -6.18
CA SER A 166 9.50 5.41 -6.32
C SER A 166 10.87 5.99 -6.73
N SER A 167 10.89 7.12 -7.44
CA SER A 167 12.12 7.78 -7.91
C SER A 167 12.68 8.86 -6.97
N LEU A 168 12.07 9.05 -5.79
CA LEU A 168 12.44 10.09 -4.84
C LEU A 168 13.30 9.54 -3.69
N ASP A 169 14.19 10.39 -3.14
CA ASP A 169 14.91 10.09 -1.91
C ASP A 169 13.98 10.03 -0.68
N ALA A 170 14.48 9.50 0.44
CA ALA A 170 13.65 9.25 1.63
C ALA A 170 13.05 10.52 2.24
N SER A 171 13.79 11.64 2.27
CA SER A 171 13.29 12.89 2.86
C SER A 171 12.19 13.51 1.99
N LEU A 172 12.41 13.54 0.68
CA LEU A 172 11.46 14.07 -0.27
C LEU A 172 10.20 13.19 -0.39
N ARG A 173 10.36 11.87 -0.23
CA ARG A 173 9.24 10.93 -0.21
C ARG A 173 8.29 11.21 0.95
N GLU A 174 8.82 11.50 2.15
CA GLU A 174 8.01 11.87 3.31
C GLU A 174 7.26 13.19 3.13
N GLU A 175 7.91 14.20 2.53
CA GLU A 175 7.27 15.47 2.17
C GLU A 175 6.12 15.24 1.17
N MET A 176 6.39 14.47 0.12
CA MET A 176 5.41 14.19 -0.94
C MET A 176 4.23 13.33 -0.46
N ARG A 177 4.42 12.43 0.51
CA ARG A 177 3.31 11.71 1.15
C ARG A 177 2.32 12.68 1.79
N ARG A 178 2.82 13.65 2.56
CA ARG A 178 1.97 14.69 3.18
C ARG A 178 1.25 15.54 2.13
N GLU A 179 1.93 15.85 1.04
CA GLU A 179 1.35 16.62 -0.06
C GLU A 179 0.20 15.86 -0.74
N ILE A 180 0.39 14.56 -1.03
CA ILE A 180 -0.68 13.71 -1.61
C ILE A 180 -1.88 13.64 -0.66
N GLN A 181 -1.67 13.45 0.64
CA GLN A 181 -2.74 13.43 1.63
C GLN A 181 -3.46 14.79 1.72
N ASN A 182 -2.73 15.91 1.58
CA ASN A 182 -3.33 17.24 1.55
C ASN A 182 -4.19 17.45 0.31
N ILE A 183 -3.67 17.04 -0.87
CA ILE A 183 -4.41 17.08 -2.13
C ILE A 183 -5.68 16.23 -2.03
N HIS A 184 -5.61 15.02 -1.48
CA HIS A 184 -6.78 14.17 -1.25
C HIS A 184 -7.85 14.88 -0.44
N ARG A 185 -7.49 15.46 0.72
CA ARG A 185 -8.43 16.21 1.59
C ARG A 185 -9.07 17.41 0.92
N VAL A 186 -8.30 18.13 0.06
CA VAL A 186 -8.79 19.36 -0.59
C VAL A 186 -9.65 19.04 -1.82
N THR A 187 -9.37 17.96 -2.52
CA THR A 187 -10.06 17.62 -3.78
C THR A 187 -11.25 16.69 -3.58
N GLU A 188 -11.27 15.93 -2.48
CA GLU A 188 -12.27 14.89 -2.19
C GLU A 188 -12.38 13.83 -3.32
N ALA A 189 -11.37 13.75 -4.19
CA ALA A 189 -11.32 12.77 -5.27
C ALA A 189 -10.98 11.39 -4.70
N SER A 190 -11.62 10.35 -5.21
CA SER A 190 -11.17 8.98 -4.91
C SER A 190 -9.79 8.74 -5.49
N ILE A 191 -8.92 8.01 -4.76
CA ILE A 191 -7.55 7.74 -5.20
C ILE A 191 -7.34 6.23 -5.32
N VAL A 192 -6.74 5.78 -6.45
CA VAL A 192 -6.14 4.45 -6.56
C VAL A 192 -4.64 4.63 -6.71
N TYR A 193 -3.91 4.21 -5.68
CA TYR A 193 -2.48 4.42 -5.52
C TYR A 193 -1.73 3.09 -5.62
N VAL A 194 -0.88 2.95 -6.62
CA VAL A 194 -0.02 1.76 -6.77
C VAL A 194 1.31 2.01 -6.08
N THR A 195 1.71 1.10 -5.21
CA THR A 195 3.02 1.11 -4.57
C THR A 195 3.52 -0.31 -4.29
N HIS A 196 4.82 -0.45 -4.12
CA HIS A 196 5.45 -1.62 -3.52
C HIS A 196 5.98 -1.33 -2.10
N ASP A 197 5.87 -0.08 -1.63
CA ASP A 197 6.28 0.35 -0.30
C ASP A 197 5.11 0.19 0.69
N GLN A 198 5.30 -0.70 1.67
CA GLN A 198 4.30 -1.00 2.71
C GLN A 198 4.01 0.21 3.59
N ALA A 199 5.06 1.00 3.90
CA ALA A 199 4.90 2.18 4.75
C ALA A 199 4.05 3.26 4.06
N GLU A 200 4.13 3.40 2.74
CA GLU A 200 3.26 4.28 1.98
C GLU A 200 1.81 3.83 2.05
N ALA A 201 1.54 2.55 1.75
CA ALA A 201 0.19 2.01 1.76
C ALA A 201 -0.46 2.11 3.15
N LEU A 202 0.26 1.69 4.21
CA LEU A 202 -0.26 1.70 5.58
C LEU A 202 -0.47 3.11 6.16
N ALA A 203 0.35 4.10 5.72
CA ALA A 203 0.28 5.45 6.26
C ALA A 203 -0.74 6.36 5.58
N MET A 204 -1.11 6.09 4.32
CA MET A 204 -1.92 7.01 3.53
C MET A 204 -3.31 6.51 3.18
N ALA A 205 -3.51 5.20 3.08
CA ALA A 205 -4.73 4.64 2.52
C ALA A 205 -5.84 4.46 3.57
N ASP A 206 -7.09 4.58 3.13
CA ASP A 206 -8.27 4.16 3.88
C ASP A 206 -8.46 2.64 3.72
N CYS A 207 -8.14 2.11 2.53
CA CYS A 207 -8.18 0.68 2.21
C CYS A 207 -6.88 0.24 1.54
N VAL A 208 -6.27 -0.83 2.06
CA VAL A 208 -5.10 -1.49 1.46
C VAL A 208 -5.56 -2.78 0.78
N VAL A 209 -5.27 -2.90 -0.51
CA VAL A 209 -5.55 -4.09 -1.32
C VAL A 209 -4.22 -4.80 -1.59
N VAL A 210 -4.00 -5.91 -0.93
CA VAL A 210 -2.78 -6.72 -1.09
C VAL A 210 -2.97 -7.68 -2.27
N MET A 211 -2.12 -7.55 -3.28
CA MET A 211 -2.18 -8.36 -4.50
C MET A 211 -0.98 -9.31 -4.60
N ARG A 212 -1.24 -10.52 -5.10
CA ARG A 212 -0.22 -11.52 -5.43
C ARG A 212 -0.65 -12.36 -6.63
N ASP A 213 0.25 -12.60 -7.58
CA ASP A 213 0.06 -13.51 -8.73
C ASP A 213 -1.26 -13.27 -9.50
N GLY A 214 -1.66 -12.00 -9.64
CA GLY A 214 -2.87 -11.58 -10.31
C GLY A 214 -4.16 -11.68 -9.50
N HIS A 215 -4.09 -12.01 -8.21
CA HIS A 215 -5.24 -12.09 -7.28
C HIS A 215 -5.18 -11.02 -6.20
N ILE A 216 -6.32 -10.71 -5.60
CA ILE A 216 -6.40 -10.01 -4.33
C ILE A 216 -6.32 -11.05 -3.20
N GLU A 217 -5.27 -10.96 -2.39
CA GLU A 217 -5.08 -11.83 -1.20
C GLU A 217 -5.91 -11.36 -0.01
N GLN A 218 -5.96 -10.03 0.18
CA GLN A 218 -6.74 -9.40 1.24
C GLN A 218 -6.98 -7.92 0.88
N ALA A 219 -8.14 -7.41 1.22
CA ALA A 219 -8.45 -5.98 1.17
C ALA A 219 -9.08 -5.53 2.49
N GLY A 220 -8.78 -4.32 2.94
CA GLY A 220 -9.36 -3.74 4.14
C GLY A 220 -8.57 -2.57 4.70
N PRO A 221 -9.01 -2.00 5.82
CA PRO A 221 -8.29 -0.92 6.52
C PRO A 221 -6.85 -1.32 6.83
N PRO A 222 -5.88 -0.39 6.75
CA PRO A 222 -4.47 -0.67 7.01
C PRO A 222 -4.21 -1.42 8.31
N ALA A 223 -4.84 -1.00 9.40
CA ALA A 223 -4.71 -1.63 10.70
C ALA A 223 -5.21 -3.08 10.72
N VAL A 224 -6.31 -3.39 10.00
CA VAL A 224 -6.85 -4.76 9.87
C VAL A 224 -5.91 -5.64 9.06
N VAL A 225 -5.44 -5.15 7.91
CA VAL A 225 -4.52 -5.92 7.05
C VAL A 225 -3.20 -6.22 7.78
N TYR A 226 -2.72 -5.27 8.60
CA TYR A 226 -1.50 -5.44 9.39
C TYR A 226 -1.69 -6.39 10.58
N ALA A 227 -2.75 -6.20 11.38
CA ALA A 227 -2.95 -6.93 12.63
C ALA A 227 -3.63 -8.30 12.44
N HIS A 228 -4.50 -8.43 11.44
CA HIS A 228 -5.30 -9.63 11.18
C HIS A 228 -5.08 -10.16 9.75
N PRO A 229 -3.85 -10.57 9.38
CA PRO A 229 -3.58 -11.13 8.07
C PRO A 229 -4.39 -12.40 7.84
N GLN A 230 -4.96 -12.56 6.65
CA GLN A 230 -5.77 -13.72 6.28
C GLN A 230 -4.94 -14.86 5.67
N THR A 231 -3.75 -14.57 5.17
CA THR A 231 -2.87 -15.54 4.54
C THR A 231 -1.42 -15.40 5.03
N GLN A 232 -0.62 -16.48 4.91
CA GLN A 232 0.80 -16.44 5.22
C GLN A 232 1.53 -15.35 4.42
N PHE A 233 1.11 -15.18 3.16
CA PHE A 233 1.69 -14.14 2.30
C PHE A 233 1.45 -12.75 2.88
N VAL A 234 0.22 -12.41 3.26
CA VAL A 234 -0.07 -11.09 3.85
C VAL A 234 0.68 -10.89 5.16
N ALA A 235 0.71 -11.92 6.03
CA ALA A 235 1.45 -11.86 7.31
C ALA A 235 2.94 -11.56 7.10
N THR A 236 3.58 -12.28 6.18
CA THR A 236 5.02 -12.12 5.92
C THR A 236 5.35 -10.90 5.07
N PHE A 237 4.50 -10.57 4.11
CA PHE A 237 4.73 -9.44 3.21
C PHE A 237 4.44 -8.10 3.88
N VAL A 238 3.30 -7.94 4.57
CA VAL A 238 2.91 -6.67 5.20
C VAL A 238 3.48 -6.55 6.61
N GLY A 239 3.28 -7.57 7.47
CA GLY A 239 3.69 -7.56 8.88
C GLY A 239 5.10 -8.07 9.12
N LYS A 240 5.82 -8.56 8.10
CA LYS A 240 7.13 -9.25 8.23
C LYS A 240 7.09 -10.35 9.29
N ALA A 241 5.93 -10.97 9.50
CA ALA A 241 5.71 -11.91 10.58
C ALA A 241 6.59 -13.17 10.43
N ASN A 242 7.09 -13.62 11.57
CA ASN A 242 7.67 -14.95 11.69
C ASN A 242 6.53 -15.97 11.64
N LEU A 243 6.63 -16.97 10.79
CA LEU A 243 5.71 -18.10 10.77
C LEU A 243 6.23 -19.17 11.72
N VAL A 244 5.80 -19.11 12.97
CA VAL A 244 6.26 -19.98 14.05
C VAL A 244 5.48 -21.30 13.99
N PRO A 245 6.12 -22.46 13.79
CA PRO A 245 5.45 -23.75 13.81
C PRO A 245 5.09 -24.18 15.24
N GLY A 246 4.00 -24.92 15.35
CA GLY A 246 3.51 -25.41 16.63
C GLY A 246 2.14 -26.06 16.54
N THR A 247 1.56 -26.31 17.71
CA THR A 247 0.27 -26.96 17.83
C THR A 247 -0.78 -25.99 18.37
N TRP A 248 -1.99 -26.09 17.81
CA TRP A 248 -3.15 -25.32 18.20
C TRP A 248 -4.08 -26.16 19.10
N ASP A 249 -4.51 -25.54 20.18
CA ASP A 249 -5.56 -26.05 21.07
C ASP A 249 -6.60 -24.93 21.26
N ASN A 250 -7.63 -24.94 20.44
CA ASN A 250 -8.61 -23.85 20.31
C ASN A 250 -7.92 -22.53 19.99
N ASP A 251 -8.02 -21.52 20.87
CA ASP A 251 -7.37 -20.20 20.74
C ASP A 251 -5.97 -20.16 21.35
N ASN A 252 -5.45 -21.27 21.83
CA ASN A 252 -4.13 -21.36 22.40
C ASN A 252 -3.14 -21.98 21.40
N PHE A 253 -2.00 -21.35 21.23
CA PHE A 253 -0.91 -21.84 20.38
C PHE A 253 0.30 -22.23 21.24
N ARG A 254 0.87 -23.40 20.96
CA ARG A 254 2.08 -23.90 21.60
C ARG A 254 3.19 -24.00 20.53
N PRO A 255 4.22 -23.13 20.57
CA PRO A 255 5.35 -23.23 19.67
C PRO A 255 6.11 -24.54 19.89
N ASP A 256 6.57 -25.16 18.80
CA ASP A 256 7.38 -26.40 18.85
C ASP A 256 8.75 -26.16 19.51
N ALA A 257 9.25 -24.91 19.44
CA ALA A 257 10.51 -24.51 20.03
C ALA A 257 10.26 -23.88 21.40
N GLY A 258 10.56 -24.58 22.47
CA GLY A 258 10.47 -24.04 23.85
C GLY A 258 10.83 -25.07 24.91
N ALA A 259 11.48 -24.62 25.97
CA ALA A 259 11.62 -25.37 27.19
C ALA A 259 10.36 -25.16 28.04
N GLY A 260 9.59 -26.23 28.28
CA GLY A 260 8.33 -26.18 29.04
C GLY A 260 7.08 -25.85 28.18
N VAL A 261 5.94 -25.61 28.84
CA VAL A 261 4.66 -25.37 28.17
C VAL A 261 4.49 -23.86 27.94
N VAL A 262 5.07 -23.35 26.86
CA VAL A 262 4.79 -21.95 26.39
C VAL A 262 3.46 -21.95 25.69
N VAL A 263 2.57 -21.01 26.05
CA VAL A 263 1.25 -20.84 25.42
C VAL A 263 1.08 -19.39 25.00
N TRP A 264 0.78 -19.17 23.73
CA TRP A 264 0.46 -17.86 23.16
C TRP A 264 -1.04 -17.76 22.88
N SER A 265 -1.64 -16.60 23.14
CA SER A 265 -3.02 -16.35 22.77
C SER A 265 -3.13 -16.16 21.26
N GLY A 266 -3.95 -16.96 20.63
CA GLY A 266 -4.24 -16.89 19.18
C GLY A 266 -5.63 -16.31 18.89
N VAL A 267 -6.19 -15.53 19.81
CA VAL A 267 -7.45 -14.82 19.59
C VAL A 267 -7.28 -13.86 18.40
N GLY A 268 -8.19 -13.95 17.42
CA GLY A 268 -8.12 -13.12 16.22
C GLY A 268 -7.20 -13.61 15.10
N VAL A 269 -6.44 -14.69 15.31
CA VAL A 269 -5.63 -15.33 14.25
C VAL A 269 -6.55 -16.08 13.29
N ALA A 270 -6.39 -15.85 11.98
CA ALA A 270 -7.23 -16.44 10.94
C ALA A 270 -7.15 -17.99 10.95
N PRO A 271 -8.26 -18.69 10.68
CA PRO A 271 -8.34 -20.17 10.75
C PRO A 271 -7.28 -20.87 9.90
N ARG A 272 -6.90 -20.29 8.77
CA ARG A 272 -5.88 -20.85 7.86
C ARG A 272 -4.51 -21.07 8.50
N PHE A 273 -4.12 -20.22 9.46
CA PHE A 273 -2.86 -20.43 10.19
C PHE A 273 -2.93 -21.65 11.12
N ARG A 274 -4.11 -21.92 11.69
CA ARG A 274 -4.36 -23.10 12.53
C ARG A 274 -4.30 -24.38 11.72
N GLU A 275 -4.91 -24.39 10.52
CA GLU A 275 -4.84 -25.52 9.58
C GLU A 275 -3.41 -25.86 9.18
N LEU A 276 -2.56 -24.83 9.06
CA LEU A 276 -1.16 -24.96 8.67
C LEU A 276 -0.23 -25.26 9.87
N GLY A 277 -0.73 -25.28 11.11
CA GLY A 277 0.07 -25.48 12.30
C GLY A 277 1.11 -24.40 12.56
N VAL A 278 0.82 -23.14 12.17
CA VAL A 278 1.75 -22.03 12.34
C VAL A 278 1.08 -20.83 13.03
N PHE A 279 1.89 -20.01 13.69
CA PHE A 279 1.47 -18.74 14.30
C PHE A 279 2.19 -17.56 13.63
N PRO A 280 1.49 -16.51 13.17
CA PRO A 280 2.10 -15.34 12.55
C PRO A 280 2.52 -14.33 13.61
N ALA A 281 3.71 -14.50 14.21
CA ALA A 281 4.24 -13.58 15.20
C ALA A 281 5.00 -12.43 14.52
N ARG A 282 4.54 -11.21 14.68
CA ARG A 282 5.26 -10.03 14.14
C ARG A 282 6.53 -9.77 14.95
N PRO A 283 7.59 -9.21 14.31
CA PRO A 283 8.86 -8.93 15.01
C PRO A 283 8.73 -7.99 16.20
N ASP A 284 7.78 -7.06 16.17
CA ASP A 284 7.48 -6.09 17.24
C ASP A 284 6.61 -6.66 18.38
N GLU A 285 5.99 -7.85 18.17
CA GLU A 285 5.31 -8.62 19.20
C GLU A 285 6.25 -9.55 19.99
N LEU A 286 7.47 -9.68 19.51
CA LEU A 286 8.49 -10.51 20.15
C LEU A 286 9.47 -9.62 20.93
N THR A 287 9.69 -9.96 22.21
CA THR A 287 10.63 -9.27 23.06
C THR A 287 11.73 -10.21 23.54
N LEU A 288 12.93 -9.64 23.77
CA LEU A 288 14.05 -10.39 24.33
C LEU A 288 14.04 -10.26 25.88
N ALA A 289 14.19 -11.37 26.57
CA ALA A 289 14.39 -11.45 28.01
C ALA A 289 15.73 -12.11 28.32
N GLU A 290 16.20 -11.98 29.56
CA GLU A 290 17.36 -12.75 30.02
C GLU A 290 17.00 -14.24 30.10
N PRO A 291 17.99 -15.14 29.90
CA PRO A 291 17.77 -16.54 30.15
C PRO A 291 17.29 -16.71 31.59
N SER A 292 16.10 -17.26 31.77
CA SER A 292 15.49 -17.35 33.09
C SER A 292 15.96 -18.59 33.82
N SER A 293 16.37 -18.40 35.09
CA SER A 293 16.55 -19.44 36.09
C SER A 293 15.29 -19.71 36.94
N ASP A 294 14.19 -18.96 36.67
CA ASP A 294 12.98 -18.95 37.50
C ASP A 294 11.91 -20.02 37.11
N GLY A 295 12.23 -20.90 36.18
CA GLY A 295 11.36 -22.01 35.80
C GLY A 295 10.14 -21.64 34.96
N HIS A 296 9.99 -20.35 34.57
CA HIS A 296 8.91 -19.96 33.63
C HIS A 296 9.19 -20.45 32.21
N PRO A 297 8.19 -21.05 31.55
CA PRO A 297 8.37 -21.58 30.19
C PRO A 297 8.58 -20.44 29.20
N ARG A 298 9.71 -20.48 28.49
CA ARG A 298 10.12 -19.48 27.49
C ARG A 298 10.77 -20.14 26.28
N VAL A 299 10.75 -19.44 25.14
CA VAL A 299 11.46 -19.88 23.95
C VAL A 299 12.91 -19.42 24.05
N THR A 300 13.84 -20.38 24.14
CA THR A 300 15.28 -20.09 24.15
C THR A 300 15.77 -19.82 22.73
N ALA A 301 16.56 -18.78 22.57
CA ALA A 301 17.12 -18.35 21.30
C ALA A 301 18.56 -17.89 21.43
N ARG A 302 19.33 -17.95 20.33
CA ARG A 302 20.67 -17.37 20.25
C ARG A 302 20.70 -16.22 19.25
N ILE A 303 21.23 -15.06 19.64
CA ILE A 303 21.37 -13.91 18.76
C ILE A 303 22.40 -14.19 17.68
N GLN A 304 21.99 -14.16 16.43
CA GLN A 304 22.86 -14.32 15.25
C GLN A 304 23.31 -12.97 14.69
N ASN A 305 22.41 -11.99 14.64
CA ASN A 305 22.68 -10.68 14.08
C ASN A 305 21.92 -9.59 14.83
N ALA A 306 22.45 -8.36 14.82
CA ALA A 306 21.85 -7.18 15.44
C ALA A 306 22.07 -5.96 14.53
N LEU A 307 21.00 -5.32 14.07
CA LEU A 307 21.01 -4.13 13.24
C LEU A 307 20.36 -2.97 13.99
N PHE A 308 21.13 -1.96 14.34
CA PHE A 308 20.63 -0.77 15.02
C PHE A 308 19.87 0.13 14.04
N GLN A 309 18.60 0.43 14.35
CA GLN A 309 17.69 1.25 13.53
C GLN A 309 17.31 2.59 14.20
N GLY A 310 18.19 3.10 15.07
CA GLY A 310 17.99 4.37 15.77
C GLY A 310 17.24 4.19 17.10
N ARG A 311 15.95 3.91 17.07
CA ARG A 311 15.12 3.73 18.29
C ARG A 311 15.09 2.28 18.77
N GLU A 312 15.23 1.34 17.88
CA GLU A 312 15.16 -0.09 18.13
C GLU A 312 16.30 -0.83 17.44
N ILE A 313 16.48 -2.08 17.82
CA ILE A 313 17.44 -3.00 17.22
C ILE A 313 16.67 -4.15 16.60
N HIS A 314 16.94 -4.41 15.33
CA HIS A 314 16.40 -5.56 14.61
C HIS A 314 17.36 -6.74 14.81
N TYR A 315 16.91 -7.72 15.55
CA TYR A 315 17.66 -8.94 15.80
C TYR A 315 17.21 -10.06 14.86
N THR A 316 18.18 -10.84 14.39
CA THR A 316 17.93 -12.19 13.88
C THR A 316 18.36 -13.16 14.96
N VAL A 317 17.44 -13.98 15.43
CA VAL A 317 17.69 -14.97 16.47
C VAL A 317 17.48 -16.40 15.94
N ALA A 318 18.35 -17.32 16.33
CA ALA A 318 18.19 -18.74 16.04
C ALA A 318 17.35 -19.39 17.16
N VAL A 319 16.28 -20.07 16.76
CA VAL A 319 15.38 -20.83 17.63
C VAL A 319 15.29 -22.25 17.07
N GLY A 320 16.02 -23.19 17.67
CA GLY A 320 16.21 -24.51 17.06
C GLY A 320 16.81 -24.40 15.66
N ASP A 321 16.12 -25.00 14.67
CA ASP A 321 16.51 -24.93 13.25
C ASP A 321 15.92 -23.71 12.49
N GLN A 322 15.25 -22.80 13.19
CA GLN A 322 14.60 -21.64 12.61
C GLN A 322 15.32 -20.33 12.92
N GLN A 323 15.03 -19.31 12.10
CA GLN A 323 15.45 -17.93 12.32
C GLN A 323 14.22 -17.04 12.49
N TRP A 324 14.18 -16.29 13.60
CA TRP A 324 13.12 -15.33 13.84
C TRP A 324 13.70 -13.91 13.85
N GLN A 325 12.86 -12.97 13.44
CA GLN A 325 13.12 -11.54 13.52
C GLN A 325 12.46 -11.00 14.79
N VAL A 326 13.21 -10.22 15.57
CA VAL A 326 12.73 -9.56 16.79
C VAL A 326 13.12 -8.09 16.77
N HIS A 327 12.15 -7.21 16.92
CA HIS A 327 12.38 -5.75 16.96
C HIS A 327 12.15 -5.24 18.38
N THR A 328 13.21 -4.76 19.03
CA THR A 328 13.13 -4.31 20.42
C THR A 328 14.15 -3.21 20.73
N ALA A 329 13.83 -2.34 21.67
CA ALA A 329 14.78 -1.35 22.20
C ALA A 329 15.82 -1.98 23.15
N ARG A 330 15.58 -3.21 23.64
CA ARG A 330 16.48 -3.90 24.57
C ARG A 330 17.77 -4.30 23.86
N ARG A 331 18.90 -4.06 24.52
CA ARG A 331 20.22 -4.41 24.00
C ARG A 331 20.65 -5.80 24.48
N ALA A 332 21.13 -6.59 23.56
CA ALA A 332 21.73 -7.90 23.82
C ALA A 332 22.92 -8.12 22.87
N ALA A 333 23.91 -8.89 23.30
CA ALA A 333 25.12 -9.13 22.51
C ALA A 333 24.90 -10.21 21.46
N VAL A 334 25.50 -10.05 20.28
CA VAL A 334 25.54 -11.13 19.26
C VAL A 334 26.27 -12.33 19.84
N GLY A 335 25.71 -13.52 19.62
CA GLY A 335 26.20 -14.80 20.16
C GLY A 335 25.66 -15.15 21.55
N SER A 336 25.01 -14.22 22.27
CA SER A 336 24.40 -14.51 23.57
C SER A 336 23.14 -15.35 23.43
N GLU A 337 22.87 -16.12 24.46
CA GLU A 337 21.61 -16.86 24.65
C GLU A 337 20.60 -15.92 25.33
N VAL A 338 19.39 -15.91 24.83
CA VAL A 338 18.28 -15.05 25.28
C VAL A 338 16.99 -15.84 25.32
N SER A 339 16.01 -15.37 26.07
CA SER A 339 14.63 -15.83 25.98
C SER A 339 13.82 -14.93 25.07
N VAL A 340 12.96 -15.50 24.24
CA VAL A 340 11.98 -14.78 23.42
C VAL A 340 10.61 -14.94 24.05
N GLU A 341 9.96 -13.81 24.29
CA GLU A 341 8.60 -13.72 24.82
C GLU A 341 7.67 -13.12 23.78
N PHE A 342 6.45 -13.64 23.68
CA PHE A 342 5.41 -13.07 22.82
C PHE A 342 4.51 -12.14 23.66
N SER A 343 4.38 -10.92 23.22
CA SER A 343 3.50 -9.90 23.80
C SER A 343 2.66 -9.30 22.67
N PRO A 344 1.39 -9.69 22.53
CA PRO A 344 0.55 -9.17 21.45
C PRO A 344 0.43 -7.66 21.56
N THR A 345 0.62 -6.97 20.44
CA THR A 345 0.40 -5.53 20.34
C THR A 345 -1.11 -5.30 20.23
N ASP A 346 -1.70 -4.65 21.22
CA ASP A 346 -3.09 -4.24 21.16
C ASP A 346 -3.22 -3.10 20.14
N VAL A 347 -3.70 -3.43 18.95
CA VAL A 347 -4.06 -2.45 17.92
C VAL A 347 -5.46 -1.95 18.26
N GLY A 348 -5.55 -1.11 19.30
CA GLY A 348 -6.81 -0.64 19.88
C GLY A 348 -7.75 -0.03 18.86
N GLY A 349 -9.04 -0.38 18.97
CA GLY A 349 -10.18 0.34 18.43
C GLY A 349 -10.20 0.53 16.92
N ILE A 350 -10.17 -0.57 16.15
CA ILE A 350 -10.31 -0.50 14.68
C ILE A 350 -11.78 -0.17 14.35
N PRO A 351 -12.08 0.97 13.68
CA PRO A 351 -13.43 1.20 13.16
C PRO A 351 -13.77 0.09 12.15
N SER A 352 -14.90 -0.57 12.34
CA SER A 352 -15.43 -1.49 11.35
C SER A 352 -15.76 -0.73 10.08
N CYS A 353 -15.10 -1.04 8.97
CA CYS A 353 -15.61 -0.65 7.66
C CYS A 353 -16.97 -1.31 7.48
N ALA A 354 -17.97 -0.51 7.10
CA ALA A 354 -19.28 -1.02 6.69
C ALA A 354 -19.08 -2.01 5.52
N SER A 355 -19.62 -3.22 5.73
CA SER A 355 -19.68 -4.30 4.74
C SER A 355 -20.56 -3.95 3.54
#